data_84b3aff07ea4be5c86cc74e4efa910cb
#
_entry.id   84b3aff07ea4be5c86cc74e4efa910cb
#
_cell.length_a   1.000
_cell.length_b   1.000
_cell.length_c   1.000
_cell.angle_alpha   90.00
_cell.angle_beta   90.00
_cell.angle_gamma   90.00
#
_symmetry.space_group_name_H-M   'P 1'
#
loop_
_entity.id
_entity.type
_entity.pdbx_description
1 polymer ?
#
loop_
_entity_poly.entity_id
_entity_poly.type
_entity_poly.pdbx_seq_one_letter_code
_entity_poly.pdbx_strand_id
1 'polypeptide(L)'
;MKNGILALVTLTACLMTSCHFSNKALDRADGLMQEKPDSALVLLQQWQRDNPHPSKRNEARHALLLSMALDKNYIDLQSDSIIDKAVRYYAPRKGRERMLAYYYQGRVFLNMKSYPAAIVSYEKAETDALLLEDYLYLGLINRNKSVIFTMTCNNPAAIDCITKAIKFFERANAARYFNYAKLSLAISLTNNRSYSQSMDILEQIPQGQDDINITNQINLCHARNLWATDFPSKGIISFYHKVPTKYYDHLDYGHLALTYQALGKVDSADFWLHKGYERTVTDTQHATMDYQRARIEQMRGLYKNAYDLMYYVTNFQDSLTRIRLTESVSSSQRDYFKKEMELETEKAKTNAMKLRLLIVISILTIGIIVLIFMSRSRASNAKLRETLATLHSSSESMEKLRKDNVMLVGSLLSEKLLFLDKLSYDYCLANTDKLKDAIFEQYKETIHSLKNGRQVFDEIEAILNKYYDGILDKFREQFPQIRGEKLDMIIIFFTHLPYSTAHLFFRHQNADSLKQAKNRLRKTILESNAPDKALFLEMLEMKKGGRKTKQNNV
;
A
#
# COMPACT_ATOMS: atom_id res chain seq x y z
N MET A 1 47.53 -24.40 31.91
CA MET A 1 46.11 -23.96 31.97
C MET A 1 45.94 -22.46 32.19
N LYS A 2 46.69 -21.79 33.08
CA LYS A 2 46.53 -20.32 33.32
C LYS A 2 46.82 -19.45 32.08
N ASN A 3 47.79 -19.80 31.24
CA ASN A 3 48.15 -19.03 30.04
C ASN A 3 47.11 -19.16 28.87
N GLY A 4 46.39 -20.29 28.81
CA GLY A 4 45.33 -20.46 27.82
C GLY A 4 44.03 -19.68 28.13
N ILE A 5 43.73 -19.54 29.43
CA ILE A 5 42.57 -18.76 29.87
C ILE A 5 42.86 -17.26 29.69
N LEU A 6 44.08 -16.80 29.94
CA LEU A 6 44.47 -15.41 29.70
C LEU A 6 44.44 -15.05 28.21
N ALA A 7 44.90 -15.95 27.34
CA ALA A 7 44.81 -15.76 25.89
C ALA A 7 43.35 -15.76 25.37
N LEU A 8 42.47 -16.56 25.95
CA LEU A 8 41.04 -16.58 25.59
C LEU A 8 40.33 -15.31 26.08
N VAL A 9 40.69 -14.83 27.27
CA VAL A 9 40.12 -13.56 27.83
C VAL A 9 40.64 -12.36 27.05
N THR A 10 41.91 -12.33 26.63
CA THR A 10 42.43 -11.26 25.76
C THR A 10 41.84 -11.33 24.36
N LEU A 11 41.61 -12.51 23.79
CA LEU A 11 40.96 -12.68 22.49
C LEU A 11 39.46 -12.25 22.54
N THR A 12 38.76 -12.60 23.62
CA THR A 12 37.38 -12.14 23.84
C THR A 12 37.30 -10.64 24.14
N ALA A 13 38.24 -10.05 24.86
CA ALA A 13 38.36 -8.61 25.07
C ALA A 13 38.65 -7.86 23.75
N CYS A 14 39.52 -8.39 22.90
CA CYS A 14 39.79 -7.85 21.56
C CYS A 14 38.59 -7.99 20.61
N LEU A 15 37.75 -9.02 20.76
CA LEU A 15 36.50 -9.16 20.00
C LEU A 15 35.39 -8.23 20.49
N MET A 16 35.43 -7.77 21.75
CA MET A 16 34.48 -6.82 22.31
C MET A 16 34.86 -5.36 22.02
N THR A 17 36.09 -5.05 21.68
CA THR A 17 36.47 -3.78 21.07
C THR A 17 36.21 -3.85 19.57
N SER A 18 34.96 -4.12 19.15
CA SER A 18 34.52 -3.75 17.81
C SER A 18 34.62 -2.23 17.74
N CYS A 19 35.76 -1.74 17.28
CA CYS A 19 36.02 -0.35 17.03
C CYS A 19 34.83 0.22 16.28
N HIS A 20 34.08 1.07 16.93
CA HIS A 20 33.16 2.00 16.29
C HIS A 20 34.03 2.89 15.39
N PHE A 21 34.40 2.41 14.20
CA PHE A 21 34.95 3.27 13.17
C PHE A 21 33.83 4.22 12.75
N SER A 22 33.65 5.25 13.58
CA SER A 22 32.80 6.37 13.30
C SER A 22 33.34 7.08 12.07
N ASN A 23 32.52 7.25 11.04
CA ASN A 23 32.90 8.07 9.88
C ASN A 23 32.63 9.51 10.23
N LYS A 24 33.70 10.25 10.62
CA LYS A 24 33.61 11.65 11.10
C LYS A 24 32.82 12.56 10.17
N ALA A 25 32.88 12.34 8.86
CA ALA A 25 32.15 13.16 7.89
C ALA A 25 30.64 12.87 7.94
N LEU A 26 30.22 11.59 8.06
CA LEU A 26 28.83 11.22 8.24
C LEU A 26 28.29 11.66 9.59
N ASP A 27 29.10 11.61 10.66
CA ASP A 27 28.73 12.12 12.00
C ASP A 27 28.50 13.62 11.97
N ARG A 28 29.38 14.35 11.26
CA ARG A 28 29.23 15.81 11.08
C ARG A 28 27.97 16.15 10.28
N ALA A 29 27.69 15.42 9.20
CA ALA A 29 26.48 15.61 8.41
C ALA A 29 25.21 15.35 9.24
N ASP A 30 25.22 14.29 10.06
CA ASP A 30 24.11 13.96 10.97
C ASP A 30 23.86 15.07 12.00
N GLY A 31 24.94 15.60 12.61
CA GLY A 31 24.85 16.71 13.57
C GLY A 31 24.30 18.03 12.96
N LEU A 32 24.54 18.25 11.67
CA LEU A 32 24.01 19.44 10.97
C LEU A 32 22.56 19.26 10.47
N MET A 33 22.04 18.04 10.50
CA MET A 33 20.81 17.67 9.83
C MET A 33 19.58 18.48 10.26
N GLN A 34 19.52 18.94 11.51
CA GLN A 34 18.37 19.68 12.03
C GLN A 34 18.47 21.18 11.78
N GLU A 35 19.66 21.75 11.96
CA GLU A 35 19.84 23.20 11.91
C GLU A 35 20.27 23.73 10.53
N LYS A 36 21.09 22.93 9.81
CA LYS A 36 21.68 23.29 8.52
C LYS A 36 21.61 22.13 7.53
N PRO A 37 20.40 21.70 7.13
CA PRO A 37 20.23 20.54 6.23
C PRO A 37 20.86 20.75 4.84
N ASP A 38 20.97 21.98 4.35
CA ASP A 38 21.69 22.35 3.14
C ASP A 38 23.19 22.02 3.23
N SER A 39 23.83 22.41 4.32
CA SER A 39 25.22 22.09 4.59
C SER A 39 25.45 20.60 4.78
N ALA A 40 24.52 19.91 5.43
CA ALA A 40 24.56 18.45 5.55
C ALA A 40 24.50 17.78 4.16
N LEU A 41 23.63 18.26 3.27
CA LEU A 41 23.50 17.76 1.90
C LEU A 41 24.80 17.90 1.11
N VAL A 42 25.44 19.08 1.16
CA VAL A 42 26.73 19.31 0.49
C VAL A 42 27.81 18.35 1.00
N LEU A 43 27.91 18.16 2.32
CA LEU A 43 28.88 17.22 2.91
C LEU A 43 28.62 15.78 2.48
N LEU A 44 27.36 15.35 2.39
CA LEU A 44 27.00 14.01 1.96
C LEU A 44 27.30 13.78 0.48
N GLN A 45 27.05 14.76 -0.37
CA GLN A 45 27.40 14.70 -1.80
C GLN A 45 28.92 14.67 -2.02
N GLN A 46 29.69 15.43 -1.23
CA GLN A 46 31.14 15.36 -1.26
C GLN A 46 31.64 14.00 -0.79
N TRP A 47 31.12 13.52 0.34
CA TRP A 47 31.48 12.19 0.87
C TRP A 47 31.27 11.08 -0.16
N GLN A 48 30.18 11.13 -0.93
CA GLN A 48 29.90 10.17 -2.00
C GLN A 48 30.95 10.16 -3.10
N ARG A 49 31.45 11.34 -3.49
CA ARG A 49 32.52 11.48 -4.48
C ARG A 49 33.85 10.92 -3.96
N ASP A 50 34.15 11.20 -2.69
CA ASP A 50 35.43 10.83 -2.07
C ASP A 50 35.49 9.34 -1.66
N ASN A 51 34.34 8.64 -1.62
CA ASN A 51 34.22 7.25 -1.19
C ASN A 51 33.47 6.39 -2.22
N PRO A 52 34.07 6.06 -3.38
CA PRO A 52 33.40 5.31 -4.44
C PRO A 52 33.07 3.85 -4.05
N HIS A 53 33.80 3.28 -3.08
CA HIS A 53 33.62 1.90 -2.60
C HIS A 53 33.49 1.84 -1.08
N PRO A 54 32.41 2.38 -0.49
CA PRO A 54 32.24 2.37 0.95
C PRO A 54 31.91 0.99 1.49
N SER A 55 32.18 0.76 2.78
CA SER A 55 31.64 -0.43 3.45
C SER A 55 30.11 -0.44 3.43
N LYS A 56 29.46 -1.61 3.41
CA LYS A 56 27.99 -1.74 3.43
C LYS A 56 27.32 -0.93 4.54
N ARG A 57 27.96 -0.82 5.71
CA ARG A 57 27.49 -0.01 6.83
C ARG A 57 27.50 1.48 6.51
N ASN A 58 28.63 1.97 5.98
CA ASN A 58 28.76 3.39 5.64
C ASN A 58 27.91 3.77 4.43
N GLU A 59 27.77 2.87 3.46
CA GLU A 59 26.85 3.06 2.32
C GLU A 59 25.40 3.20 2.80
N ALA A 60 24.95 2.33 3.68
CA ALA A 60 23.59 2.39 4.23
C ALA A 60 23.36 3.64 5.08
N ARG A 61 24.34 4.00 5.92
CA ARG A 61 24.28 5.22 6.73
C ARG A 61 24.27 6.47 5.85
N HIS A 62 25.12 6.54 4.85
CA HIS A 62 25.12 7.62 3.88
C HIS A 62 23.79 7.72 3.16
N ALA A 63 23.25 6.61 2.66
CA ALA A 63 21.97 6.57 1.96
C ALA A 63 20.80 7.07 2.85
N LEU A 64 20.80 6.72 4.13
CA LEU A 64 19.84 7.22 5.10
C LEU A 64 19.96 8.73 5.28
N LEU A 65 21.17 9.21 5.62
CA LEU A 65 21.43 10.63 5.85
C LEU A 65 21.18 11.47 4.60
N LEU A 66 21.54 10.96 3.41
CA LEU A 66 21.28 11.65 2.15
C LEU A 66 19.77 11.78 1.88
N SER A 67 19.00 10.73 2.10
CA SER A 67 17.55 10.80 1.96
C SER A 67 16.91 11.77 2.96
N MET A 68 17.44 11.81 4.20
CA MET A 68 17.04 12.81 5.20
C MET A 68 17.36 14.24 4.75
N ALA A 69 18.58 14.48 4.26
CA ALA A 69 19.01 15.80 3.83
C ALA A 69 18.21 16.28 2.61
N LEU A 70 17.94 15.41 1.65
CA LEU A 70 17.11 15.73 0.48
C LEU A 70 15.68 16.11 0.89
N ASP A 71 15.04 15.31 1.75
CA ASP A 71 13.69 15.60 2.25
C ASP A 71 13.64 16.94 3.00
N LYS A 72 14.62 17.22 3.86
CA LYS A 72 14.68 18.48 4.62
C LYS A 72 14.98 19.71 3.76
N ASN A 73 15.61 19.54 2.62
CA ASN A 73 15.83 20.59 1.62
C ASN A 73 14.70 20.67 0.59
N TYR A 74 13.57 19.99 0.80
CA TYR A 74 12.41 19.97 -0.11
C TYR A 74 12.76 19.48 -1.53
N ILE A 75 13.71 18.56 -1.63
CA ILE A 75 14.09 17.92 -2.89
C ILE A 75 13.38 16.58 -2.99
N ASP A 76 12.38 16.52 -3.84
CA ASP A 76 11.54 15.35 -4.03
C ASP A 76 12.23 14.29 -4.88
N LEU A 77 12.46 13.12 -4.29
CA LEU A 77 13.00 11.96 -5.00
C LEU A 77 11.90 11.28 -5.82
N GLN A 78 12.26 10.91 -7.06
CA GLN A 78 11.38 10.15 -7.97
C GLN A 78 11.72 8.66 -8.02
N SER A 79 12.60 8.18 -7.12
CA SER A 79 13.02 6.79 -7.00
C SER A 79 13.43 6.50 -5.56
N ASP A 80 13.15 5.29 -5.11
CA ASP A 80 13.57 4.81 -3.79
C ASP A 80 14.99 4.22 -3.77
N SER A 81 15.71 4.24 -4.90
CA SER A 81 17.02 3.60 -5.09
C SER A 81 18.09 4.01 -4.06
N ILE A 82 18.01 5.24 -3.54
CA ILE A 82 18.93 5.72 -2.49
C ILE A 82 18.53 5.11 -1.15
N ILE A 83 17.28 5.34 -0.71
CA ILE A 83 16.84 4.91 0.62
C ILE A 83 16.73 3.39 0.74
N ASP A 84 16.50 2.66 -0.35
CA ASP A 84 16.43 1.20 -0.37
C ASP A 84 17.73 0.54 0.11
N LYS A 85 18.90 1.15 -0.16
CA LYS A 85 20.20 0.70 0.38
C LYS A 85 20.21 0.73 1.93
N ALA A 86 19.66 1.79 2.52
CA ALA A 86 19.52 1.89 3.97
C ALA A 86 18.49 0.87 4.50
N VAL A 87 17.34 0.76 3.85
CA VAL A 87 16.28 -0.17 4.25
C VAL A 87 16.80 -1.60 4.23
N ARG A 88 17.43 -2.07 3.16
CA ARG A 88 18.01 -3.44 3.08
C ARG A 88 19.02 -3.71 4.17
N TYR A 89 19.83 -2.73 4.50
CA TYR A 89 20.85 -2.91 5.54
C TYR A 89 20.24 -2.90 6.94
N TYR A 90 19.31 -1.98 7.23
CA TYR A 90 18.75 -1.81 8.57
C TYR A 90 17.54 -2.71 8.86
N ALA A 91 16.84 -3.25 7.86
CA ALA A 91 15.64 -4.08 8.06
C ALA A 91 15.80 -5.21 9.11
N PRO A 92 16.91 -5.99 9.14
CA PRO A 92 17.11 -7.02 10.17
C PRO A 92 17.58 -6.47 11.51
N ARG A 93 17.87 -5.17 11.62
CA ARG A 93 18.47 -4.53 12.80
C ARG A 93 17.46 -3.63 13.48
N LYS A 94 16.93 -4.06 14.63
CA LYS A 94 16.02 -3.23 15.41
C LYS A 94 16.74 -1.99 15.92
N GLY A 95 16.06 -0.83 15.92
CA GLY A 95 16.61 0.41 16.45
C GLY A 95 16.18 1.63 15.65
N ARG A 96 16.75 2.76 16.03
CA ARG A 96 16.38 4.07 15.49
C ARG A 96 16.66 4.20 13.99
N GLU A 97 17.79 3.66 13.52
CA GLU A 97 18.16 3.73 12.10
C GLU A 97 17.16 2.97 11.21
N ARG A 98 16.62 1.83 11.69
CA ARG A 98 15.57 1.09 10.97
C ARG A 98 14.28 1.89 10.90
N MET A 99 13.88 2.49 12.02
CA MET A 99 12.71 3.38 12.08
C MET A 99 12.86 4.52 11.07
N LEU A 100 14.01 5.22 11.08
CA LEU A 100 14.29 6.32 10.17
C LEU A 100 14.33 5.87 8.70
N ALA A 101 14.95 4.71 8.41
CA ALA A 101 15.01 4.17 7.06
C ALA A 101 13.60 3.93 6.50
N TYR A 102 12.71 3.30 7.26
CA TYR A 102 11.33 3.11 6.85
C TYR A 102 10.53 4.42 6.80
N TYR A 103 10.76 5.36 7.72
CA TYR A 103 10.11 6.66 7.68
C TYR A 103 10.46 7.42 6.40
N TYR A 104 11.75 7.53 6.06
CA TYR A 104 12.18 8.23 4.86
C TYR A 104 11.85 7.46 3.58
N GLN A 105 11.78 6.13 3.61
CA GLN A 105 11.22 5.36 2.51
C GLN A 105 9.74 5.71 2.28
N GLY A 106 8.96 5.83 3.37
CA GLY A 106 7.58 6.31 3.30
C GLY A 106 7.47 7.72 2.71
N ARG A 107 8.40 8.63 3.06
CA ARG A 107 8.49 9.97 2.47
C ARG A 107 8.73 9.93 0.96
N VAL A 108 9.69 9.12 0.52
CA VAL A 108 10.00 8.95 -0.90
C VAL A 108 8.79 8.40 -1.66
N PHE A 109 8.15 7.35 -1.16
CA PHE A 109 6.95 6.80 -1.79
C PHE A 109 5.77 7.77 -1.80
N LEU A 110 5.63 8.62 -0.78
CA LEU A 110 4.63 9.69 -0.74
C LEU A 110 4.88 10.70 -1.88
N ASN A 111 6.12 11.15 -2.08
CA ASN A 111 6.51 12.07 -3.16
C ASN A 111 6.29 11.44 -4.54
N MET A 112 6.54 10.13 -4.67
CA MET A 112 6.25 9.34 -5.88
C MET A 112 4.76 9.07 -6.08
N LYS A 113 3.88 9.51 -5.16
CA LYS A 113 2.43 9.19 -5.12
C LYS A 113 2.13 7.69 -5.06
N SER A 114 3.10 6.89 -4.64
CA SER A 114 2.93 5.45 -4.38
C SER A 114 2.35 5.24 -2.98
N TYR A 115 1.11 5.70 -2.78
CA TYR A 115 0.46 5.74 -1.47
C TYR A 115 0.43 4.40 -0.72
N PRO A 116 0.15 3.25 -1.38
CA PRO A 116 0.20 1.96 -0.72
C PRO A 116 1.56 1.60 -0.13
N ALA A 117 2.63 1.81 -0.91
CA ALA A 117 3.99 1.54 -0.46
C ALA A 117 4.41 2.49 0.68
N ALA A 118 3.97 3.76 0.60
CA ALA A 118 4.18 4.74 1.65
C ALA A 118 3.53 4.29 2.98
N ILE A 119 2.26 3.86 2.96
CA ILE A 119 1.56 3.36 4.15
C ILE A 119 2.30 2.17 4.75
N VAL A 120 2.70 1.16 3.96
CA VAL A 120 3.45 0.00 4.45
C VAL A 120 4.76 0.42 5.11
N SER A 121 5.48 1.37 4.53
CA SER A 121 6.74 1.86 5.11
C SER A 121 6.49 2.62 6.41
N TYR A 122 5.45 3.47 6.47
CA TYR A 122 5.08 4.17 7.71
C TYR A 122 4.61 3.23 8.83
N GLU A 123 3.89 2.15 8.52
CA GLU A 123 3.50 1.15 9.51
C GLU A 123 4.70 0.46 10.15
N LYS A 124 5.71 0.11 9.31
CA LYS A 124 6.97 -0.45 9.81
C LYS A 124 7.73 0.55 10.69
N ALA A 125 7.77 1.83 10.27
CA ALA A 125 8.39 2.89 11.05
C ALA A 125 7.65 3.13 12.37
N GLU A 126 6.30 3.11 12.36
CA GLU A 126 5.45 3.32 13.54
C GLU A 126 5.67 2.22 14.58
N THR A 127 5.79 0.97 14.13
CA THR A 127 6.10 -0.17 15.03
C THR A 127 7.40 0.05 15.79
N ASP A 128 8.45 0.53 15.11
CA ASP A 128 9.72 0.81 15.77
C ASP A 128 9.67 2.08 16.63
N ALA A 129 8.98 3.12 16.16
CA ALA A 129 8.81 4.38 16.89
C ALA A 129 8.05 4.17 18.22
N LEU A 130 7.06 3.26 18.24
CA LEU A 130 6.36 2.84 19.46
C LEU A 130 7.29 2.15 20.45
N LEU A 131 8.16 1.26 19.98
CA LEU A 131 9.14 0.56 20.81
C LEU A 131 10.22 1.49 21.38
N LEU A 132 10.52 2.58 20.66
CA LEU A 132 11.51 3.58 21.05
C LEU A 132 10.90 4.74 21.84
N GLU A 133 9.57 4.77 21.98
CA GLU A 133 8.80 5.89 22.56
C GLU A 133 9.16 7.25 21.90
N ASP A 134 9.50 7.22 20.58
CA ASP A 134 9.84 8.43 19.83
C ASP A 134 8.54 9.13 19.38
N TYR A 135 7.95 9.90 20.30
CA TYR A 135 6.69 10.59 20.09
C TYR A 135 6.74 11.62 18.95
N LEU A 136 7.92 12.20 18.67
CA LEU A 136 8.06 13.11 17.53
C LEU A 136 7.85 12.37 16.21
N TYR A 137 8.53 11.24 16.02
CA TYR A 137 8.36 10.44 14.80
C TYR A 137 7.01 9.77 14.73
N LEU A 138 6.40 9.36 15.85
CA LEU A 138 5.00 8.89 15.89
C LEU A 138 4.04 9.97 15.37
N GLY A 139 4.23 11.22 15.77
CA GLY A 139 3.48 12.35 15.28
C GLY A 139 3.68 12.59 13.78
N LEU A 140 4.93 12.59 13.31
CA LEU A 140 5.29 12.79 11.90
C LEU A 140 4.73 11.68 11.00
N ILE A 141 4.81 10.42 11.42
CA ILE A 141 4.26 9.26 10.72
C ILE A 141 2.75 9.41 10.55
N ASN A 142 2.03 9.65 11.65
CA ASN A 142 0.58 9.76 11.61
C ASN A 142 0.11 10.98 10.81
N ARG A 143 0.84 12.11 10.86
CA ARG A 143 0.59 13.26 9.99
C ARG A 143 0.75 12.89 8.51
N ASN A 144 1.80 12.18 8.13
CA ASN A 144 2.01 11.78 6.73
C ASN A 144 0.96 10.74 6.27
N LYS A 145 0.55 9.81 7.13
CA LYS A 145 -0.58 8.90 6.86
C LYS A 145 -1.88 9.70 6.64
N SER A 146 -2.14 10.73 7.44
CA SER A 146 -3.29 11.62 7.25
C SER A 146 -3.25 12.33 5.89
N VAL A 147 -2.08 12.80 5.44
CA VAL A 147 -1.92 13.39 4.09
C VAL A 147 -2.32 12.39 3.01
N ILE A 148 -1.86 11.14 3.10
CA ILE A 148 -2.22 10.08 2.15
C ILE A 148 -3.73 9.85 2.12
N PHE A 149 -4.36 9.72 3.29
CA PHE A 149 -5.81 9.50 3.38
C PHE A 149 -6.60 10.71 2.85
N THR A 150 -6.11 11.93 3.04
CA THR A 150 -6.70 13.12 2.41
C THR A 150 -6.60 13.07 0.88
N MET A 151 -5.43 12.70 0.34
CA MET A 151 -5.21 12.58 -1.12
C MET A 151 -6.07 11.47 -1.75
N THR A 152 -6.37 10.43 -0.99
CA THR A 152 -7.25 9.33 -1.42
C THR A 152 -8.72 9.55 -1.04
N CYS A 153 -9.08 10.75 -0.58
CA CYS A 153 -10.44 11.13 -0.17
C CYS A 153 -11.05 10.26 0.95
N ASN A 154 -10.21 9.62 1.75
CA ASN A 154 -10.64 8.89 2.96
C ASN A 154 -10.59 9.83 4.17
N ASN A 155 -11.50 10.80 4.23
CA ASN A 155 -11.53 11.82 5.27
C ASN A 155 -11.64 11.27 6.70
N PRO A 156 -12.44 10.22 6.99
CA PRO A 156 -12.49 9.66 8.35
C PRO A 156 -11.13 9.12 8.83
N ALA A 157 -10.41 8.38 7.97
CA ALA A 157 -9.08 7.88 8.31
C ALA A 157 -8.05 9.01 8.43
N ALA A 158 -8.17 10.06 7.61
CA ALA A 158 -7.32 11.25 7.71
C ALA A 158 -7.49 11.95 9.06
N ILE A 159 -8.75 12.12 9.52
CA ILE A 159 -9.08 12.73 10.81
C ILE A 159 -8.54 11.87 11.96
N ASP A 160 -8.71 10.56 11.94
CA ASP A 160 -8.17 9.67 12.97
C ASP A 160 -6.64 9.77 13.08
N CYS A 161 -5.94 9.69 11.95
CA CYS A 161 -4.49 9.79 11.92
C CYS A 161 -3.99 11.15 12.42
N ILE A 162 -4.58 12.26 11.97
CA ILE A 162 -4.11 13.59 12.41
C ILE A 162 -4.43 13.85 13.88
N THR A 163 -5.52 13.30 14.40
CA THR A 163 -5.85 13.36 15.82
C THR A 163 -4.82 12.60 16.67
N LYS A 164 -4.36 11.44 16.21
CA LYS A 164 -3.24 10.72 16.85
C LYS A 164 -1.95 11.53 16.77
N ALA A 165 -1.66 12.15 15.64
CA ALA A 165 -0.47 12.99 15.48
C ALA A 165 -0.45 14.15 16.48
N ILE A 166 -1.56 14.83 16.70
CA ILE A 166 -1.71 15.91 17.69
C ILE A 166 -1.31 15.42 19.08
N LYS A 167 -1.85 14.28 19.52
CA LYS A 167 -1.52 13.69 20.84
C LYS A 167 -0.04 13.34 20.97
N PHE A 168 0.57 12.85 19.90
CA PHE A 168 2.00 12.53 19.91
C PHE A 168 2.88 13.78 19.91
N PHE A 169 2.53 14.82 19.15
CA PHE A 169 3.28 16.09 19.16
C PHE A 169 3.17 16.82 20.50
N GLU A 170 2.03 16.71 21.17
CA GLU A 170 1.87 17.21 22.54
C GLU A 170 2.83 16.50 23.51
N ARG A 171 2.87 15.15 23.48
CA ARG A 171 3.81 14.36 24.30
C ARG A 171 5.28 14.64 23.97
N ALA A 172 5.58 14.97 22.72
CA ALA A 172 6.91 15.33 22.26
C ALA A 172 7.31 16.77 22.60
N ASN A 173 6.43 17.58 23.21
CA ASN A 173 6.59 19.03 23.40
C ASN A 173 6.96 19.78 22.11
N ALA A 174 6.44 19.31 20.96
CA ALA A 174 6.77 19.82 19.64
C ALA A 174 5.73 20.86 19.18
N ALA A 175 5.70 22.03 19.85
CA ALA A 175 4.65 23.04 19.70
C ALA A 175 4.37 23.47 18.26
N ARG A 176 5.42 23.63 17.43
CA ARG A 176 5.26 23.99 16.02
C ARG A 176 4.51 22.91 15.25
N TYR A 177 4.92 21.64 15.38
CA TYR A 177 4.26 20.50 14.73
C TYR A 177 2.84 20.29 15.24
N PHE A 178 2.60 20.54 16.54
CA PHE A 178 1.29 20.49 17.16
C PHE A 178 0.31 21.48 16.51
N ASN A 179 0.72 22.74 16.32
CA ASN A 179 -0.12 23.75 15.69
C ASN A 179 -0.39 23.45 14.21
N TYR A 180 0.62 22.99 13.45
CA TYR A 180 0.43 22.53 12.07
C TYR A 180 -0.48 21.29 11.98
N ALA A 181 -0.43 20.40 12.96
CA ALA A 181 -1.33 19.24 13.02
C ALA A 181 -2.78 19.66 13.32
N LYS A 182 -3.00 20.63 14.21
CA LYS A 182 -4.33 21.23 14.42
C LYS A 182 -4.87 21.87 13.15
N LEU A 183 -4.05 22.62 12.42
CA LEU A 183 -4.45 23.17 11.12
C LEU A 183 -4.80 22.06 10.11
N SER A 184 -4.01 20.99 10.05
CA SER A 184 -4.30 19.84 9.21
C SER A 184 -5.61 19.14 9.60
N LEU A 185 -5.93 19.08 10.91
CA LEU A 185 -7.21 18.58 11.39
C LEU A 185 -8.37 19.47 10.93
N ALA A 186 -8.24 20.80 11.06
CA ALA A 186 -9.25 21.73 10.61
C ALA A 186 -9.51 21.58 9.10
N ILE A 187 -8.47 21.48 8.27
CA ILE A 187 -8.58 21.23 6.83
C ILE A 187 -9.28 19.88 6.55
N SER A 188 -8.94 18.82 7.28
CA SER A 188 -9.59 17.51 7.13
C SER A 188 -11.06 17.55 7.52
N LEU A 189 -11.42 18.31 8.56
CA LEU A 189 -12.80 18.53 8.97
C LEU A 189 -13.57 19.34 7.92
N THR A 190 -12.96 20.38 7.32
CA THR A 190 -13.54 21.12 6.19
C THR A 190 -13.84 20.18 5.02
N ASN A 191 -12.90 19.32 4.65
CA ASN A 191 -13.07 18.31 3.59
C ASN A 191 -14.16 17.28 3.92
N ASN A 192 -14.34 17.00 5.23
CA ASN A 192 -15.41 16.13 5.73
C ASN A 192 -16.74 16.84 5.94
N ARG A 193 -16.85 18.12 5.54
CA ARG A 193 -18.03 19.00 5.73
C ARG A 193 -18.41 19.26 7.20
N SER A 194 -17.49 19.05 8.13
CA SER A 194 -17.65 19.34 9.56
C SER A 194 -17.19 20.77 9.87
N TYR A 195 -17.82 21.75 9.24
CA TYR A 195 -17.35 23.15 9.19
C TYR A 195 -17.28 23.82 10.56
N SER A 196 -18.28 23.59 11.42
CA SER A 196 -18.29 24.15 12.78
C SER A 196 -17.09 23.66 13.58
N GLN A 197 -16.85 22.34 13.58
CA GLN A 197 -15.71 21.76 14.29
C GLN A 197 -14.37 22.23 13.71
N SER A 198 -14.32 22.46 12.39
CA SER A 198 -13.13 23.03 11.77
C SER A 198 -12.86 24.45 12.29
N MET A 199 -13.89 25.31 12.37
CA MET A 199 -13.76 26.67 12.90
C MET A 199 -13.32 26.68 14.36
N ASP A 200 -13.90 25.83 15.20
CA ASP A 200 -13.51 25.68 16.62
C ASP A 200 -12.03 25.30 16.80
N ILE A 201 -11.51 24.43 15.90
CA ILE A 201 -10.08 24.06 15.92
C ILE A 201 -9.20 25.22 15.44
N LEU A 202 -9.61 25.97 14.40
CA LEU A 202 -8.84 27.12 13.91
C LEU A 202 -8.68 28.22 14.96
N GLU A 203 -9.69 28.48 15.77
CA GLU A 203 -9.66 29.46 16.86
C GLU A 203 -8.67 29.07 17.98
N GLN A 204 -8.40 27.77 18.14
CA GLN A 204 -7.43 27.26 19.14
C GLN A 204 -5.97 27.33 18.67
N ILE A 205 -5.70 27.74 17.44
CA ILE A 205 -4.34 27.84 16.93
C ILE A 205 -3.84 29.27 17.15
N PRO A 206 -2.72 29.47 17.87
CA PRO A 206 -2.15 30.80 18.05
C PRO A 206 -1.83 31.44 16.70
N GLN A 207 -2.33 32.66 16.49
CA GLN A 207 -2.00 33.48 15.33
C GLN A 207 -0.97 34.52 15.74
N GLY A 208 0.11 34.62 14.97
CA GLY A 208 1.18 35.57 15.26
C GLY A 208 2.06 35.83 14.06
N GLN A 209 2.93 36.85 14.16
CA GLN A 209 3.88 37.20 13.09
C GLN A 209 5.00 36.17 12.93
N ASP A 210 5.22 35.30 13.92
CA ASP A 210 6.33 34.35 13.95
C ASP A 210 6.18 33.21 12.93
N ASP A 211 4.93 32.87 12.53
CA ASP A 211 4.66 31.89 11.48
C ASP A 211 3.56 32.37 10.53
N ILE A 212 3.95 33.24 9.59
CA ILE A 212 3.06 33.82 8.59
C ILE A 212 2.39 32.76 7.70
N ASN A 213 3.04 31.60 7.50
CA ASN A 213 2.50 30.54 6.69
C ASN A 213 1.29 29.88 7.36
N ILE A 214 1.36 29.61 8.66
CA ILE A 214 0.22 29.03 9.39
C ILE A 214 -0.95 30.04 9.43
N THR A 215 -0.67 31.32 9.66
CA THR A 215 -1.67 32.39 9.67
C THR A 215 -2.39 32.49 8.33
N ASN A 216 -1.66 32.43 7.21
CA ASN A 216 -2.26 32.45 5.88
C ASN A 216 -3.16 31.23 5.65
N GLN A 217 -2.71 30.04 6.02
CA GLN A 217 -3.50 28.81 5.87
C GLN A 217 -4.76 28.80 6.75
N ILE A 218 -4.69 29.36 7.96
CA ILE A 218 -5.87 29.57 8.83
C ILE A 218 -6.89 30.45 8.12
N ASN A 219 -6.48 31.60 7.59
CA ASN A 219 -7.37 32.52 6.87
C ASN A 219 -7.98 31.87 5.63
N LEU A 220 -7.22 31.10 4.85
CA LEU A 220 -7.76 30.33 3.71
C LEU A 220 -8.79 29.29 4.16
N CYS A 221 -8.53 28.60 5.25
CA CYS A 221 -9.47 27.61 5.78
C CYS A 221 -10.76 28.26 6.29
N HIS A 222 -10.67 29.42 6.97
CA HIS A 222 -11.84 30.21 7.33
C HIS A 222 -12.64 30.66 6.10
N ALA A 223 -11.97 31.19 5.07
CA ALA A 223 -12.64 31.59 3.83
C ALA A 223 -13.41 30.42 3.19
N ARG A 224 -12.79 29.23 3.13
CA ARG A 224 -13.40 27.99 2.58
C ARG A 224 -14.58 27.51 3.42
N ASN A 225 -14.49 27.57 4.75
CA ASN A 225 -15.59 27.21 5.65
C ASN A 225 -16.77 28.17 5.47
N LEU A 226 -16.53 29.50 5.45
CA LEU A 226 -17.58 30.51 5.20
C LEU A 226 -18.19 30.35 3.81
N TRP A 227 -17.38 30.03 2.79
CA TRP A 227 -17.90 29.78 1.45
C TRP A 227 -18.91 28.61 1.44
N ALA A 228 -18.69 27.60 2.28
CA ALA A 228 -19.58 26.45 2.39
C ALA A 228 -20.82 26.69 3.25
N THR A 229 -20.76 27.62 4.22
CA THR A 229 -21.80 27.82 5.25
C THR A 229 -22.54 29.13 5.13
N ASP A 230 -21.94 30.18 4.56
CA ASP A 230 -22.46 31.55 4.52
C ASP A 230 -22.27 32.20 3.13
N PHE A 231 -22.48 31.44 2.06
CA PHE A 231 -22.36 31.93 0.69
C PHE A 231 -23.67 32.58 0.20
N PRO A 232 -23.62 33.76 -0.48
CA PRO A 232 -22.48 34.64 -0.70
C PRO A 232 -22.29 35.65 0.43
N SER A 233 -21.06 35.76 0.96
CA SER A 233 -20.73 36.67 2.06
C SER A 233 -19.50 37.54 1.76
N LYS A 234 -19.55 38.83 2.19
CA LYS A 234 -18.40 39.71 2.15
C LYS A 234 -17.27 39.21 3.08
N GLY A 235 -17.60 38.44 4.11
CA GLY A 235 -16.64 37.80 4.99
C GLY A 235 -15.68 36.87 4.25
N ILE A 236 -16.16 36.13 3.25
CA ILE A 236 -15.33 35.26 2.38
C ILE A 236 -14.22 36.08 1.72
N ILE A 237 -14.60 37.21 1.09
CA ILE A 237 -13.63 38.10 0.41
C ILE A 237 -12.65 38.70 1.42
N SER A 238 -13.13 39.08 2.61
CA SER A 238 -12.30 39.65 3.66
C SER A 238 -11.21 38.69 4.12
N PHE A 239 -11.52 37.41 4.31
CA PHE A 239 -10.53 36.41 4.70
C PHE A 239 -9.51 36.15 3.58
N TYR A 240 -9.95 36.04 2.32
CA TYR A 240 -9.04 35.90 1.19
C TYR A 240 -8.08 37.10 1.09
N HIS A 241 -8.58 38.31 1.21
CA HIS A 241 -7.74 39.53 1.11
C HIS A 241 -6.68 39.67 2.21
N LYS A 242 -6.80 38.97 3.33
CA LYS A 242 -5.76 38.89 4.36
C LYS A 242 -4.55 38.06 3.92
N VAL A 243 -4.67 37.30 2.84
CA VAL A 243 -3.67 36.34 2.39
C VAL A 243 -3.09 36.78 1.05
N PRO A 244 -1.75 36.83 0.90
CA PRO A 244 -1.15 37.11 -0.41
C PRO A 244 -1.54 36.05 -1.45
N THR A 245 -1.85 36.48 -2.67
CA THR A 245 -2.36 35.61 -3.75
C THR A 245 -1.42 34.48 -4.17
N LYS A 246 -0.10 34.59 -3.85
CA LYS A 246 0.85 33.50 -4.07
C LYS A 246 0.52 32.21 -3.30
N TYR A 247 -0.27 32.31 -2.21
CA TYR A 247 -0.71 31.17 -1.39
C TYR A 247 -2.05 30.57 -1.85
N TYR A 248 -2.75 31.21 -2.79
CA TYR A 248 -4.01 30.70 -3.32
C TYR A 248 -3.76 29.52 -4.24
N ASP A 249 -4.61 28.51 -4.12
CA ASP A 249 -4.75 27.47 -5.14
C ASP A 249 -5.87 27.83 -6.14
N HIS A 250 -6.07 26.98 -7.16
CA HIS A 250 -7.10 27.17 -8.16
C HIS A 250 -8.52 27.24 -7.56
N LEU A 251 -8.79 26.49 -6.48
CA LEU A 251 -10.08 26.48 -5.81
C LEU A 251 -10.38 27.80 -5.10
N ASP A 252 -9.38 28.43 -4.48
CA ASP A 252 -9.51 29.73 -3.82
C ASP A 252 -9.89 30.81 -4.82
N TYR A 253 -9.25 30.81 -5.99
CA TYR A 253 -9.62 31.70 -7.09
C TYR A 253 -11.03 31.44 -7.59
N GLY A 254 -11.45 30.16 -7.71
CA GLY A 254 -12.81 29.80 -8.09
C GLY A 254 -13.86 30.27 -7.07
N HIS A 255 -13.60 30.13 -5.78
CA HIS A 255 -14.46 30.63 -4.71
C HIS A 255 -14.60 32.15 -4.76
N LEU A 256 -13.50 32.88 -4.97
CA LEU A 256 -13.55 34.34 -5.14
C LEU A 256 -14.38 34.73 -6.38
N ALA A 257 -14.11 34.12 -7.52
CA ALA A 257 -14.82 34.38 -8.76
C ALA A 257 -16.34 34.20 -8.58
N LEU A 258 -16.75 33.10 -8.00
CA LEU A 258 -18.15 32.80 -7.75
C LEU A 258 -18.79 33.76 -6.73
N THR A 259 -18.05 34.10 -5.67
CA THR A 259 -18.53 35.06 -4.66
C THR A 259 -18.70 36.45 -5.26
N TYR A 260 -17.76 36.92 -6.08
CA TYR A 260 -17.90 38.21 -6.77
C TYR A 260 -19.04 38.20 -7.78
N GLN A 261 -19.24 37.12 -8.53
CA GLN A 261 -20.39 36.96 -9.43
C GLN A 261 -21.71 37.07 -8.67
N ALA A 262 -21.84 36.34 -7.54
CA ALA A 262 -23.04 36.35 -6.72
C ALA A 262 -23.34 37.74 -6.09
N LEU A 263 -22.29 38.55 -5.87
CA LEU A 263 -22.42 39.96 -5.41
C LEU A 263 -22.60 40.96 -6.57
N GLY A 264 -22.81 40.50 -7.79
CA GLY A 264 -23.05 41.35 -8.98
C GLY A 264 -21.79 42.02 -9.55
N LYS A 265 -20.59 41.62 -9.13
CA LYS A 265 -19.33 42.22 -9.59
C LYS A 265 -18.70 41.39 -10.70
N VAL A 266 -19.24 41.48 -11.91
CA VAL A 266 -18.93 40.63 -13.07
C VAL A 266 -17.46 40.71 -13.46
N ASP A 267 -16.88 41.91 -13.61
CA ASP A 267 -15.49 42.10 -14.02
C ASP A 267 -14.51 41.46 -13.02
N SER A 268 -14.79 41.59 -11.72
CA SER A 268 -13.99 40.92 -10.67
C SER A 268 -14.13 39.41 -10.73
N ALA A 269 -15.34 38.90 -11.02
CA ALA A 269 -15.57 37.48 -11.17
C ALA A 269 -14.74 36.90 -12.33
N ASP A 270 -14.74 37.56 -13.49
CA ASP A 270 -13.98 37.15 -14.66
C ASP A 270 -12.48 37.23 -14.43
N PHE A 271 -12.02 38.27 -13.76
CA PHE A 271 -10.59 38.40 -13.37
C PHE A 271 -10.14 37.22 -12.51
N TRP A 272 -10.89 36.91 -11.44
CA TRP A 272 -10.50 35.84 -10.54
C TRP A 272 -10.65 34.45 -11.16
N LEU A 273 -11.66 34.25 -12.01
CA LEU A 273 -11.84 33.03 -12.76
C LEU A 273 -10.65 32.75 -13.70
N HIS A 274 -10.21 33.78 -14.43
CA HIS A 274 -9.03 33.68 -15.31
C HIS A 274 -7.77 33.33 -14.52
N LYS A 275 -7.54 34.01 -13.40
CA LYS A 275 -6.41 33.71 -12.50
C LYS A 275 -6.46 32.29 -11.95
N GLY A 276 -7.64 31.74 -11.72
CA GLY A 276 -7.82 30.36 -11.31
C GLY A 276 -7.34 29.38 -12.39
N TYR A 277 -7.70 29.60 -13.64
CA TYR A 277 -7.23 28.77 -14.76
C TYR A 277 -5.73 28.83 -14.96
N GLU A 278 -5.09 29.99 -14.79
CA GLU A 278 -3.61 30.12 -14.85
C GLU A 278 -2.88 29.26 -13.79
N ARG A 279 -3.58 28.90 -12.70
CA ARG A 279 -3.03 28.07 -11.61
C ARG A 279 -3.30 26.58 -11.75
N THR A 280 -4.04 26.16 -12.75
CA THR A 280 -4.30 24.72 -12.96
C THR A 280 -3.11 24.05 -13.62
N VAL A 281 -2.72 22.89 -13.09
CA VAL A 281 -1.59 22.07 -13.57
C VAL A 281 -2.07 20.68 -14.01
N THR A 282 -3.21 20.23 -13.47
CA THR A 282 -3.78 18.91 -13.73
C THR A 282 -5.20 19.01 -14.28
N ASP A 283 -5.62 18.00 -15.04
CA ASP A 283 -7.00 17.93 -15.59
C ASP A 283 -8.07 17.99 -14.47
N THR A 284 -7.77 17.40 -13.30
CA THR A 284 -8.68 17.49 -12.14
C THR A 284 -8.86 18.93 -11.66
N GLN A 285 -7.78 19.71 -11.62
CA GLN A 285 -7.84 21.12 -11.24
C GLN A 285 -8.58 21.93 -12.30
N HIS A 286 -8.34 21.61 -13.57
CA HIS A 286 -9.05 22.25 -14.69
C HIS A 286 -10.56 21.99 -14.63
N ALA A 287 -10.96 20.73 -14.45
CA ALA A 287 -12.37 20.36 -14.28
C ALA A 287 -13.01 21.02 -13.05
N THR A 288 -12.24 21.27 -11.98
CA THR A 288 -12.72 22.03 -10.82
C THR A 288 -13.02 23.48 -11.22
N MET A 289 -12.19 24.11 -12.02
CA MET A 289 -12.43 25.46 -12.51
C MET A 289 -13.60 25.51 -13.51
N ASP A 290 -13.74 24.50 -14.37
CA ASP A 290 -14.88 24.36 -15.27
C ASP A 290 -16.20 24.24 -14.50
N TYR A 291 -16.20 23.53 -13.37
CA TYR A 291 -17.35 23.49 -12.47
C TYR A 291 -17.70 24.90 -11.91
N GLN A 292 -16.71 25.67 -11.46
CA GLN A 292 -16.95 27.03 -10.97
C GLN A 292 -17.46 27.95 -12.11
N ARG A 293 -16.87 27.82 -13.30
CA ARG A 293 -17.34 28.55 -14.49
C ARG A 293 -18.77 28.20 -14.87
N ALA A 294 -19.12 26.92 -14.85
CA ALA A 294 -20.51 26.49 -15.13
C ALA A 294 -21.53 27.16 -14.19
N ARG A 295 -21.19 27.28 -12.89
CA ARG A 295 -22.02 27.98 -11.91
C ARG A 295 -22.13 29.48 -12.20
N ILE A 296 -21.05 30.10 -12.62
CA ILE A 296 -21.04 31.52 -13.02
C ILE A 296 -21.88 31.74 -14.27
N GLU A 297 -21.74 30.90 -15.30
CA GLU A 297 -22.55 30.94 -16.53
C GLU A 297 -24.02 30.71 -16.23
N GLN A 298 -24.36 29.81 -15.31
CA GLN A 298 -25.73 29.60 -14.83
C GLN A 298 -26.31 30.88 -14.19
N MET A 299 -25.52 31.55 -13.31
CA MET A 299 -25.96 32.80 -12.66
C MET A 299 -26.18 33.95 -13.68
N ARG A 300 -25.48 33.89 -14.82
CA ARG A 300 -25.59 34.85 -15.93
C ARG A 300 -26.73 34.51 -16.90
N GLY A 301 -27.46 33.41 -16.69
CA GLY A 301 -28.53 32.93 -17.59
C GLY A 301 -28.00 32.22 -18.84
N LEU A 302 -26.71 31.92 -18.94
CA LEU A 302 -26.08 31.25 -20.08
C LEU A 302 -26.18 29.74 -19.91
N TYR A 303 -27.40 29.22 -19.85
CA TYR A 303 -27.69 27.84 -19.45
C TYR A 303 -27.06 26.78 -20.38
N LYS A 304 -26.95 27.07 -21.68
CA LYS A 304 -26.30 26.14 -22.63
C LYS A 304 -24.83 25.94 -22.28
N ASN A 305 -24.09 27.03 -22.09
CA ASN A 305 -22.68 26.97 -21.73
C ASN A 305 -22.48 26.26 -20.37
N ALA A 306 -23.34 26.59 -19.40
CA ALA A 306 -23.32 25.93 -18.09
C ALA A 306 -23.57 24.43 -18.21
N TYR A 307 -24.50 23.99 -19.03
CA TYR A 307 -24.81 22.58 -19.28
C TYR A 307 -23.61 21.85 -19.93
N ASP A 308 -23.03 22.41 -20.98
CA ASP A 308 -21.93 21.81 -21.70
C ASP A 308 -20.70 21.59 -20.77
N LEU A 309 -20.40 22.60 -19.95
CA LEU A 309 -19.34 22.50 -18.93
C LEU A 309 -19.66 21.45 -17.85
N MET A 310 -20.90 21.45 -17.33
CA MET A 310 -21.33 20.47 -16.31
C MET A 310 -21.31 19.04 -16.85
N TYR A 311 -21.71 18.83 -18.11
CA TYR A 311 -21.65 17.53 -18.77
C TYR A 311 -20.21 17.01 -18.85
N TYR A 312 -19.27 17.87 -19.26
CA TYR A 312 -17.84 17.53 -19.27
C TYR A 312 -17.32 17.18 -17.87
N VAL A 313 -17.60 18.04 -16.87
CA VAL A 313 -17.15 17.83 -15.48
C VAL A 313 -17.72 16.54 -14.90
N THR A 314 -19.00 16.25 -15.16
CA THR A 314 -19.66 15.04 -14.65
C THR A 314 -19.02 13.78 -15.23
N ASN A 315 -18.80 13.74 -16.55
CA ASN A 315 -18.13 12.60 -17.19
C ASN A 315 -16.68 12.41 -16.67
N PHE A 316 -15.98 13.51 -16.43
CA PHE A 316 -14.64 13.47 -15.85
C PHE A 316 -14.66 12.93 -14.41
N GLN A 317 -15.61 13.38 -13.57
CA GLN A 317 -15.77 12.91 -12.19
C GLN A 317 -16.15 11.43 -12.13
N ASP A 318 -17.02 10.96 -13.01
CA ASP A 318 -17.37 9.54 -13.12
C ASP A 318 -16.13 8.69 -13.43
N SER A 319 -15.29 9.15 -14.35
CA SER A 319 -14.02 8.49 -14.65
C SER A 319 -13.08 8.43 -13.44
N LEU A 320 -12.93 9.54 -12.71
CA LEU A 320 -12.13 9.58 -11.47
C LEU A 320 -12.71 8.68 -10.37
N THR A 321 -14.03 8.63 -10.24
CA THR A 321 -14.71 7.79 -9.26
C THR A 321 -14.45 6.32 -9.52
N ARG A 322 -14.44 5.89 -10.78
CA ARG A 322 -14.08 4.52 -11.19
C ARG A 322 -12.65 4.18 -10.77
N ILE A 323 -11.69 5.09 -11.04
CA ILE A 323 -10.29 4.90 -10.63
C ILE A 323 -10.17 4.77 -9.10
N ARG A 324 -10.84 5.65 -8.35
CA ARG A 324 -10.82 5.64 -6.87
C ARG A 324 -11.46 4.39 -6.27
N LEU A 325 -12.55 3.89 -6.86
CA LEU A 325 -13.19 2.65 -6.43
C LEU A 325 -12.22 1.46 -6.61
N THR A 326 -11.51 1.41 -7.73
CA THR A 326 -10.49 0.39 -7.99
C THR A 326 -9.35 0.46 -6.97
N GLU A 327 -8.89 1.68 -6.63
CA GLU A 327 -7.87 1.89 -5.60
C GLU A 327 -8.39 1.56 -4.19
N SER A 328 -9.63 1.87 -3.87
CA SER A 328 -10.28 1.55 -2.58
C SER A 328 -10.42 0.04 -2.38
N VAL A 329 -10.81 -0.69 -3.41
CA VAL A 329 -10.85 -2.16 -3.38
C VAL A 329 -9.46 -2.73 -3.15
N SER A 330 -8.45 -2.19 -3.83
CA SER A 330 -7.04 -2.56 -3.62
C SER A 330 -6.54 -2.23 -2.20
N SER A 331 -7.05 -1.19 -1.54
CA SER A 331 -6.69 -0.86 -0.16
C SER A 331 -7.35 -1.82 0.84
N SER A 332 -8.62 -2.15 0.63
CA SER A 332 -9.34 -3.13 1.46
C SER A 332 -8.75 -4.54 1.35
N GLN A 333 -8.29 -4.94 0.17
CA GLN A 333 -7.55 -6.18 -0.01
C GLN A 333 -6.21 -6.17 0.73
N ARG A 334 -5.50 -5.03 0.73
CA ARG A 334 -4.23 -4.89 1.46
C ARG A 334 -4.42 -4.93 2.97
N ASP A 335 -5.48 -4.30 3.51
CA ASP A 335 -5.80 -4.36 4.94
C ASP A 335 -6.14 -5.78 5.38
N TYR A 336 -6.81 -6.54 4.52
CA TYR A 336 -7.06 -7.96 4.72
C TYR A 336 -5.73 -8.75 4.74
N PHE A 337 -4.87 -8.59 3.72
CA PHE A 337 -3.57 -9.25 3.67
C PHE A 337 -2.63 -8.81 4.81
N LYS A 338 -2.74 -7.55 5.26
CA LYS A 338 -2.01 -7.06 6.43
C LYS A 338 -2.45 -7.78 7.70
N LYS A 339 -3.75 -7.91 7.94
CA LYS A 339 -4.28 -8.67 9.08
C LYS A 339 -3.89 -10.14 9.02
N GLU A 340 -3.92 -10.73 7.84
CA GLU A 340 -3.51 -12.13 7.64
C GLU A 340 -2.00 -12.30 7.89
N MET A 341 -1.17 -11.37 7.42
CA MET A 341 0.28 -11.36 7.67
C MET A 341 0.61 -11.09 9.16
N GLU A 342 -0.15 -10.22 9.84
CA GLU A 342 -0.03 -10.00 11.30
C GLU A 342 -0.41 -11.28 12.07
N LEU A 343 -1.50 -11.94 11.68
CA LEU A 343 -1.94 -13.20 12.25
C LEU A 343 -0.91 -14.33 12.01
N GLU A 344 -0.32 -14.40 10.81
CA GLU A 344 0.75 -15.34 10.52
C GLU A 344 2.03 -15.04 11.30
N THR A 345 2.38 -13.75 11.47
CA THR A 345 3.53 -13.37 12.28
C THR A 345 3.32 -13.65 13.76
N GLU A 346 2.10 -13.48 14.28
CA GLU A 346 1.75 -13.90 15.65
C GLU A 346 1.76 -15.43 15.80
N LYS A 347 1.22 -16.16 14.84
CA LYS A 347 1.31 -17.63 14.80
C LYS A 347 2.76 -18.09 14.71
N ALA A 348 3.60 -17.44 13.89
CA ALA A 348 5.02 -17.72 13.79
C ALA A 348 5.75 -17.42 15.11
N LYS A 349 5.45 -16.30 15.79
CA LYS A 349 6.02 -16.00 17.13
C LYS A 349 5.59 -17.03 18.16
N THR A 350 4.30 -17.40 18.16
CA THR A 350 3.75 -18.42 19.06
C THR A 350 4.37 -19.79 18.80
N ASN A 351 4.54 -20.15 17.53
CA ASN A 351 5.19 -21.39 17.14
C ASN A 351 6.70 -21.37 17.45
N ALA A 352 7.38 -20.23 17.27
CA ALA A 352 8.78 -20.07 17.69
C ALA A 352 8.93 -20.15 19.22
N MET A 353 7.96 -19.65 19.98
CA MET A 353 7.93 -19.77 21.45
C MET A 353 7.67 -21.22 21.88
N LYS A 354 6.72 -21.91 21.24
CA LYS A 354 6.48 -23.36 21.42
C LYS A 354 7.70 -24.19 21.05
N LEU A 355 8.40 -23.84 19.97
CA LEU A 355 9.63 -24.50 19.56
C LEU A 355 10.76 -24.26 20.56
N ARG A 356 10.91 -23.04 21.09
CA ARG A 356 11.89 -22.74 22.17
C ARG A 356 11.56 -23.52 23.45
N LEU A 357 10.28 -23.60 23.80
CA LEU A 357 9.85 -24.40 24.95
C LEU A 357 10.11 -25.90 24.73
N LEU A 358 9.84 -26.40 23.54
CA LEU A 358 10.17 -27.78 23.15
C LEU A 358 11.68 -28.04 23.16
N ILE A 359 12.51 -27.08 22.72
CA ILE A 359 13.97 -27.17 22.80
C ILE A 359 14.43 -27.19 24.28
N VAL A 360 13.88 -26.33 25.14
CA VAL A 360 14.20 -26.34 26.57
C VAL A 360 13.76 -27.65 27.22
N ILE A 361 12.55 -28.14 26.92
CA ILE A 361 12.06 -29.44 27.41
C ILE A 361 12.93 -30.58 26.87
N SER A 362 13.36 -30.55 25.60
CA SER A 362 14.23 -31.54 25.02
C SER A 362 15.63 -31.49 25.64
N ILE A 363 16.15 -30.30 25.96
CA ILE A 363 17.45 -30.17 26.67
C ILE A 363 17.34 -30.72 28.09
N LEU A 364 16.24 -30.45 28.79
CA LEU A 364 15.98 -31.02 30.11
C LEU A 364 15.79 -32.54 30.06
N THR A 365 15.08 -33.05 29.05
CA THR A 365 14.89 -34.50 28.86
C THR A 365 16.20 -35.18 28.45
N ILE A 366 17.03 -34.54 27.59
CA ILE A 366 18.36 -35.01 27.27
C ILE A 366 19.26 -34.99 28.51
N GLY A 367 19.18 -33.95 29.35
CA GLY A 367 19.88 -33.86 30.62
C GLY A 367 19.48 -35.02 31.56
N ILE A 368 18.19 -35.32 31.67
CA ILE A 368 17.68 -36.45 32.45
C ILE A 368 18.13 -37.79 31.84
N ILE A 369 18.07 -37.91 30.50
CA ILE A 369 18.54 -39.14 29.80
C ILE A 369 20.04 -39.33 29.98
N VAL A 370 20.84 -38.25 29.91
CA VAL A 370 22.28 -38.29 30.18
C VAL A 370 22.57 -38.69 31.62
N LEU A 371 21.80 -38.19 32.58
CA LEU A 371 21.88 -38.60 33.98
C LEU A 371 21.48 -40.07 34.19
N ILE A 372 20.42 -40.52 33.53
CA ILE A 372 19.99 -41.92 33.54
C ILE A 372 21.01 -42.78 32.79
N PHE A 373 21.58 -42.29 31.69
CA PHE A 373 22.63 -42.99 30.92
C PHE A 373 23.96 -43.05 31.69
N MET A 374 24.35 -42.01 32.37
CA MET A 374 25.49 -42.02 33.28
C MET A 374 25.25 -43.00 34.44
N SER A 375 24.02 -43.18 34.86
CA SER A 375 23.63 -44.20 35.87
C SER A 375 23.51 -45.61 35.28
N ARG A 376 23.25 -45.74 33.96
CA ARG A 376 23.06 -47.01 33.26
C ARG A 376 24.13 -47.32 32.21
N SER A 377 25.29 -46.71 32.29
CA SER A 377 26.43 -46.87 31.34
C SER A 377 26.98 -48.32 31.17
N ARG A 378 26.13 -49.32 31.43
CA ARG A 378 26.47 -50.76 31.29
C ARG A 378 25.56 -51.53 30.32
N ALA A 379 24.71 -50.87 29.55
CA ALA A 379 23.90 -51.57 28.53
C ALA A 379 24.01 -50.87 27.16
N SER A 380 24.99 -51.29 26.39
CA SER A 380 25.22 -50.87 25.00
C SER A 380 24.31 -51.65 24.04
N ASN A 381 23.93 -51.01 22.92
CA ASN A 381 23.45 -51.59 21.63
C ASN A 381 21.97 -51.44 21.23
N ALA A 382 21.21 -50.45 21.73
CA ALA A 382 19.85 -50.22 21.18
C ALA A 382 19.67 -48.92 20.33
N LYS A 383 20.75 -48.15 20.12
CA LYS A 383 20.64 -46.75 19.63
C LYS A 383 20.65 -46.50 18.11
N LEU A 384 20.74 -47.53 17.28
CA LEU A 384 20.83 -47.31 15.82
C LEU A 384 19.49 -47.26 15.07
N ARG A 385 18.39 -47.64 15.72
CA ARG A 385 17.07 -47.70 15.07
C ARG A 385 16.20 -46.42 15.22
N GLU A 386 16.55 -45.53 16.16
CA GLU A 386 15.70 -44.35 16.45
C GLU A 386 15.98 -43.13 15.56
N THR A 387 17.18 -43.08 14.96
CA THR A 387 17.58 -41.97 14.08
C THR A 387 16.94 -42.00 12.68
N LEU A 388 16.43 -43.14 12.25
CA LEU A 388 15.77 -43.28 10.94
C LEU A 388 14.31 -42.82 10.93
N ALA A 389 13.66 -42.79 12.10
CA ALA A 389 12.25 -42.40 12.19
C ALA A 389 12.06 -40.85 12.14
N THR A 390 13.08 -40.12 12.64
CA THR A 390 12.98 -38.63 12.64
C THR A 390 13.23 -38.00 11.28
N LEU A 391 13.94 -38.68 10.38
CA LEU A 391 14.13 -38.24 8.99
C LEU A 391 12.86 -38.41 8.14
N HIS A 392 12.00 -39.34 8.51
CA HIS A 392 10.76 -39.58 7.78
C HIS A 392 9.67 -38.51 8.11
N SER A 393 9.60 -38.05 9.37
CA SER A 393 8.61 -37.03 9.78
C SER A 393 8.92 -35.63 9.26
N SER A 394 10.20 -35.32 9.00
CA SER A 394 10.62 -34.03 8.40
C SER A 394 10.22 -33.91 6.92
N SER A 395 10.20 -35.03 6.19
CA SER A 395 9.76 -35.08 4.78
C SER A 395 8.24 -34.87 4.62
N GLU A 396 7.45 -35.41 5.55
CA GLU A 396 5.99 -35.23 5.51
C GLU A 396 5.57 -33.80 5.82
N SER A 397 6.29 -33.09 6.69
CA SER A 397 6.00 -31.69 7.04
C SER A 397 6.24 -30.75 5.86
N MET A 398 7.26 -31.01 5.04
CA MET A 398 7.58 -30.24 3.83
C MET A 398 6.51 -30.43 2.73
N GLU A 399 5.99 -31.65 2.63
CA GLU A 399 4.95 -31.96 1.64
C GLU A 399 3.59 -31.34 2.01
N LYS A 400 3.32 -31.19 3.32
CA LYS A 400 2.11 -30.50 3.81
C LYS A 400 2.18 -29.00 3.55
N LEU A 401 3.32 -28.35 3.79
CA LEU A 401 3.54 -26.94 3.47
C LEU A 401 3.41 -26.65 1.97
N ARG A 402 3.80 -27.60 1.12
CA ARG A 402 3.63 -27.47 -0.33
C ARG A 402 2.15 -27.52 -0.75
N LYS A 403 1.34 -28.37 -0.10
CA LYS A 403 -0.10 -28.45 -0.36
C LYS A 403 -0.85 -27.20 0.11
N ASP A 404 -0.49 -26.64 1.25
CA ASP A 404 -1.13 -25.45 1.82
C ASP A 404 -0.83 -24.19 0.96
N ASN A 405 0.38 -24.07 0.41
CA ASN A 405 0.74 -22.99 -0.53
C ASN A 405 -0.02 -23.08 -1.87
N VAL A 406 -0.30 -24.28 -2.36
CA VAL A 406 -1.08 -24.49 -3.60
C VAL A 406 -2.55 -24.08 -3.41
N MET A 407 -3.13 -24.33 -2.23
CA MET A 407 -4.48 -23.87 -1.91
C MET A 407 -4.59 -22.35 -1.80
N LEU A 408 -3.55 -21.67 -1.29
CA LEU A 408 -3.52 -20.21 -1.15
C LEU A 408 -3.58 -19.50 -2.51
N VAL A 409 -2.89 -20.03 -3.50
CA VAL A 409 -2.89 -19.48 -4.88
C VAL A 409 -4.24 -19.67 -5.57
N GLY A 410 -4.89 -20.80 -5.35
CA GLY A 410 -6.26 -21.05 -5.85
C GLY A 410 -7.29 -20.08 -5.26
N SER A 411 -7.13 -19.71 -3.99
CA SER A 411 -8.01 -18.73 -3.33
C SER A 411 -7.76 -17.30 -3.83
N LEU A 412 -6.52 -16.91 -4.06
CA LEU A 412 -6.14 -15.58 -4.60
C LEU A 412 -6.67 -15.34 -6.02
N LEU A 413 -6.63 -16.38 -6.86
CA LEU A 413 -7.22 -16.33 -8.21
C LEU A 413 -8.75 -16.25 -8.15
N SER A 414 -9.38 -17.02 -7.25
CA SER A 414 -10.82 -17.01 -7.05
C SER A 414 -11.33 -15.66 -6.54
N GLU A 415 -10.57 -14.98 -5.70
CA GLU A 415 -10.93 -13.70 -5.09
C GLU A 415 -10.88 -12.52 -6.07
N LYS A 416 -9.88 -12.48 -6.96
CA LYS A 416 -9.84 -11.49 -8.07
C LYS A 416 -11.05 -11.61 -9.00
N LEU A 417 -11.65 -12.77 -9.10
CA LEU A 417 -12.77 -13.06 -9.99
C LEU A 417 -14.15 -13.01 -9.30
N LEU A 418 -14.21 -13.15 -7.97
CA LEU A 418 -15.39 -12.86 -7.14
C LEU A 418 -15.78 -11.37 -7.16
N PHE A 419 -14.88 -10.48 -7.58
CA PHE A 419 -15.19 -9.07 -7.81
C PHE A 419 -16.30 -8.87 -8.86
N LEU A 420 -16.30 -9.68 -9.92
CA LEU A 420 -17.35 -9.65 -10.95
C LEU A 420 -18.71 -10.16 -10.42
N ASP A 421 -18.70 -11.14 -9.53
CA ASP A 421 -19.91 -11.62 -8.85
C ASP A 421 -20.51 -10.54 -7.93
N LYS A 422 -19.67 -9.76 -7.26
CA LYS A 422 -20.10 -8.67 -6.39
C LYS A 422 -20.73 -7.52 -7.18
N LEU A 423 -20.16 -7.14 -8.33
CA LEU A 423 -20.77 -6.14 -9.22
C LEU A 423 -22.13 -6.59 -9.74
N SER A 424 -22.29 -7.89 -10.03
CA SER A 424 -23.56 -8.46 -10.43
C SER A 424 -24.59 -8.41 -9.30
N TYR A 425 -24.17 -8.66 -8.07
CA TYR A 425 -25.01 -8.57 -6.88
C TYR A 425 -25.44 -7.12 -6.59
N ASP A 426 -24.47 -6.18 -6.66
CA ASP A 426 -24.72 -4.75 -6.47
C ASP A 426 -25.67 -4.18 -7.53
N TYR A 427 -25.62 -4.68 -8.77
CA TYR A 427 -26.60 -4.38 -9.82
C TYR A 427 -28.02 -4.83 -9.44
N CYS A 428 -28.15 -6.01 -8.85
CA CYS A 428 -29.45 -6.54 -8.41
C CYS A 428 -30.04 -5.76 -7.22
N LEU A 429 -29.20 -5.14 -6.40
CA LEU A 429 -29.61 -4.34 -5.23
C LEU A 429 -29.82 -2.85 -5.54
N ALA A 430 -29.45 -2.38 -6.72
CA ALA A 430 -29.54 -0.98 -7.11
C ALA A 430 -31.02 -0.55 -7.24
N ASN A 431 -31.40 0.46 -6.45
CA ASN A 431 -32.79 0.93 -6.35
C ASN A 431 -33.18 1.99 -7.39
N THR A 432 -32.26 2.40 -8.26
CA THR A 432 -32.52 3.40 -9.31
C THR A 432 -31.93 2.93 -10.64
N ASP A 433 -32.63 3.19 -11.75
CA ASP A 433 -32.17 2.81 -13.09
C ASP A 433 -30.83 3.49 -13.44
N LYS A 434 -30.60 4.72 -13.00
CA LYS A 434 -29.32 5.44 -13.16
C LYS A 434 -28.14 4.72 -12.49
N LEU A 435 -28.36 4.12 -11.32
CA LEU A 435 -27.33 3.37 -10.60
C LEU A 435 -27.08 2.01 -11.26
N LYS A 436 -28.12 1.38 -11.77
CA LYS A 436 -28.04 0.14 -12.54
C LYS A 436 -27.24 0.33 -13.82
N ASP A 437 -27.51 1.40 -14.57
CA ASP A 437 -26.80 1.72 -15.81
C ASP A 437 -25.30 2.00 -15.54
N ALA A 438 -24.97 2.72 -14.47
CA ALA A 438 -23.59 2.99 -14.07
C ALA A 438 -22.84 1.69 -13.69
N ILE A 439 -23.46 0.80 -12.90
CA ILE A 439 -22.88 -0.49 -12.52
C ILE A 439 -22.77 -1.41 -13.75
N PHE A 440 -23.75 -1.37 -14.65
CA PHE A 440 -23.75 -2.15 -15.88
C PHE A 440 -22.65 -1.70 -16.86
N GLU A 441 -22.41 -0.40 -17.02
CA GLU A 441 -21.31 0.11 -17.84
C GLU A 441 -19.94 -0.23 -17.20
N GLN A 442 -19.80 -0.15 -15.90
CA GLN A 442 -18.58 -0.57 -15.20
C GLN A 442 -18.32 -2.08 -15.34
N TYR A 443 -19.38 -2.89 -15.28
CA TYR A 443 -19.33 -4.33 -15.53
C TYR A 443 -18.90 -4.63 -16.97
N LYS A 444 -19.49 -3.93 -17.94
CA LYS A 444 -19.21 -4.05 -19.36
C LYS A 444 -17.78 -3.61 -19.73
N GLU A 445 -17.26 -2.53 -19.15
CA GLU A 445 -15.86 -2.10 -19.34
C GLU A 445 -14.88 -3.09 -18.71
N THR A 446 -15.16 -3.61 -17.52
CA THR A 446 -14.33 -4.63 -16.88
C THR A 446 -14.29 -5.90 -17.74
N ILE A 447 -15.43 -6.33 -18.26
CA ILE A 447 -15.51 -7.46 -19.20
C ILE A 447 -14.80 -7.15 -20.53
N HIS A 448 -14.90 -5.92 -21.03
CA HIS A 448 -14.24 -5.53 -22.26
C HIS A 448 -12.71 -5.55 -22.11
N SER A 449 -12.19 -5.12 -20.97
CA SER A 449 -10.77 -5.21 -20.64
C SER A 449 -10.30 -6.67 -20.52
N LEU A 450 -11.11 -7.54 -19.94
CA LEU A 450 -10.84 -8.97 -19.83
C LEU A 450 -10.89 -9.69 -21.21
N LYS A 451 -11.77 -9.24 -22.11
CA LYS A 451 -11.94 -9.85 -23.46
C LYS A 451 -10.89 -9.41 -24.49
N ASN A 452 -10.30 -8.23 -24.31
CA ASN A 452 -9.39 -7.63 -25.30
C ASN A 452 -7.90 -7.75 -24.93
N GLY A 453 -7.57 -8.26 -23.77
CA GLY A 453 -6.21 -8.32 -23.25
C GLY A 453 -5.66 -9.74 -23.20
N ARG A 454 -4.77 -10.12 -24.13
CA ARG A 454 -3.93 -11.32 -24.01
C ARG A 454 -3.16 -11.33 -22.70
N GLN A 455 -2.89 -10.17 -22.15
CA GLN A 455 -2.17 -9.97 -20.89
C GLN A 455 -2.79 -10.73 -19.71
N VAL A 456 -4.13 -10.83 -19.62
CA VAL A 456 -4.80 -11.58 -18.53
C VAL A 456 -4.55 -13.06 -18.66
N PHE A 457 -4.59 -13.60 -19.90
CA PHE A 457 -4.29 -15.01 -20.14
C PHE A 457 -2.81 -15.32 -19.88
N ASP A 458 -1.90 -14.40 -20.25
CA ASP A 458 -0.46 -14.54 -20.03
C ASP A 458 -0.13 -14.51 -18.51
N GLU A 459 -0.82 -13.67 -17.73
CA GLU A 459 -0.69 -13.64 -16.27
C GLU A 459 -1.20 -14.94 -15.61
N ILE A 460 -2.37 -15.43 -16.02
CA ILE A 460 -2.94 -16.70 -15.53
C ILE A 460 -2.03 -17.86 -15.92
N GLU A 461 -1.51 -17.86 -17.12
CA GLU A 461 -0.58 -18.87 -17.61
C GLU A 461 0.71 -18.89 -16.81
N ALA A 462 1.32 -17.72 -16.57
CA ALA A 462 2.52 -17.59 -15.76
C ALA A 462 2.31 -18.16 -14.34
N ILE A 463 1.13 -17.89 -13.75
CA ILE A 463 0.76 -18.43 -12.44
C ILE A 463 0.60 -19.94 -12.50
N LEU A 464 -0.15 -20.46 -13.47
CA LEU A 464 -0.36 -21.90 -13.59
C LEU A 464 0.95 -22.65 -13.85
N ASN A 465 1.81 -22.14 -14.71
CA ASN A 465 3.12 -22.74 -14.96
C ASN A 465 4.02 -22.70 -13.72
N LYS A 466 4.04 -21.59 -12.99
CA LYS A 466 4.83 -21.46 -11.78
C LYS A 466 4.44 -22.45 -10.68
N TYR A 467 3.14 -22.71 -10.51
CA TYR A 467 2.64 -23.51 -9.39
C TYR A 467 2.33 -24.97 -9.74
N TYR A 468 2.20 -25.30 -11.03
CA TYR A 468 1.93 -26.65 -11.52
C TYR A 468 3.02 -27.18 -12.45
N ASP A 469 4.29 -26.82 -12.11
CA ASP A 469 5.49 -27.39 -12.76
C ASP A 469 5.48 -27.27 -14.30
N GLY A 470 5.18 -26.09 -14.81
CA GLY A 470 5.17 -25.82 -16.24
C GLY A 470 4.04 -26.52 -17.00
N ILE A 471 2.88 -26.69 -16.36
CA ILE A 471 1.78 -27.50 -16.92
C ILE A 471 1.30 -27.04 -18.30
N LEU A 472 1.24 -25.73 -18.56
CA LEU A 472 0.81 -25.21 -19.84
C LEU A 472 1.89 -25.29 -20.91
N ASP A 473 3.16 -25.23 -20.52
CA ASP A 473 4.29 -25.46 -21.42
C ASP A 473 4.30 -26.93 -21.86
N LYS A 474 4.15 -27.85 -20.92
CA LYS A 474 3.99 -29.30 -21.22
C LYS A 474 2.75 -29.56 -22.09
N PHE A 475 1.66 -28.83 -21.82
CA PHE A 475 0.44 -28.97 -22.64
C PHE A 475 0.66 -28.51 -24.08
N ARG A 476 1.35 -27.40 -24.31
CA ARG A 476 1.67 -26.89 -25.64
C ARG A 476 2.58 -27.80 -26.45
N GLU A 477 3.58 -28.39 -25.78
CA GLU A 477 4.47 -29.35 -26.41
C GLU A 477 3.72 -30.61 -26.89
N GLN A 478 2.79 -31.11 -26.08
CA GLN A 478 2.07 -32.36 -26.34
C GLN A 478 0.83 -32.18 -27.22
N PHE A 479 0.29 -30.94 -27.29
CA PHE A 479 -0.90 -30.60 -28.09
C PHE A 479 -0.66 -29.36 -28.96
N PRO A 480 0.32 -29.36 -29.89
CA PRO A 480 0.68 -28.18 -30.69
C PRO A 480 -0.44 -27.74 -31.67
N GLN A 481 -1.43 -28.59 -31.92
CA GLN A 481 -2.63 -28.30 -32.71
C GLN A 481 -3.69 -27.47 -31.94
N ILE A 482 -3.62 -27.39 -30.61
CA ILE A 482 -4.54 -26.61 -29.79
C ILE A 482 -3.93 -25.23 -29.60
N ARG A 483 -4.38 -24.24 -30.38
CA ARG A 483 -3.86 -22.85 -30.39
C ARG A 483 -5.00 -21.84 -30.33
N GLY A 484 -4.68 -20.58 -30.09
CA GLY A 484 -5.63 -19.48 -30.05
C GLY A 484 -6.72 -19.68 -28.99
N GLU A 485 -7.97 -19.35 -29.30
CA GLU A 485 -9.10 -19.39 -28.37
C GLU A 485 -9.28 -20.77 -27.67
N LYS A 486 -8.90 -21.87 -28.32
CA LYS A 486 -8.96 -23.21 -27.70
C LYS A 486 -7.91 -23.39 -26.60
N LEU A 487 -6.74 -22.78 -26.74
CA LEU A 487 -5.72 -22.79 -25.71
C LEU A 487 -6.13 -21.86 -24.55
N ASP A 488 -6.70 -20.71 -24.86
CA ASP A 488 -7.24 -19.80 -23.87
C ASP A 488 -8.36 -20.46 -23.04
N MET A 489 -9.19 -21.30 -23.67
CA MET A 489 -10.17 -22.14 -22.95
C MET A 489 -9.51 -23.14 -22.00
N ILE A 490 -8.41 -23.80 -22.39
CA ILE A 490 -7.66 -24.72 -21.50
C ILE A 490 -7.10 -23.96 -20.30
N ILE A 491 -6.51 -22.79 -20.53
CA ILE A 491 -5.99 -21.92 -19.46
C ILE A 491 -7.10 -21.63 -18.44
N ILE A 492 -8.28 -21.21 -18.91
CA ILE A 492 -9.42 -20.91 -18.03
C ILE A 492 -9.98 -22.19 -17.37
N PHE A 493 -10.03 -23.31 -18.06
CA PHE A 493 -10.52 -24.55 -17.44
C PHE A 493 -9.61 -25.07 -16.34
N PHE A 494 -8.32 -24.85 -16.43
CA PHE A 494 -7.35 -25.20 -15.38
C PHE A 494 -7.46 -24.29 -14.14
N THR A 495 -8.10 -23.14 -14.24
CA THR A 495 -8.42 -22.29 -13.07
C THR A 495 -9.67 -22.77 -12.30
N HIS A 496 -10.42 -23.72 -12.82
CA HIS A 496 -11.69 -24.23 -12.24
C HIS A 496 -12.77 -23.17 -12.01
N LEU A 497 -12.76 -22.12 -12.82
CA LEU A 497 -13.80 -21.10 -12.78
C LEU A 497 -15.18 -21.70 -13.14
N PRO A 498 -16.25 -21.25 -12.45
CA PRO A 498 -17.62 -21.59 -12.86
C PRO A 498 -17.88 -21.15 -14.30
N TYR A 499 -18.64 -21.94 -15.06
CA TYR A 499 -18.97 -21.59 -16.44
C TYR A 499 -19.74 -20.27 -16.56
N SER A 500 -20.51 -19.91 -15.54
CA SER A 500 -21.18 -18.61 -15.40
C SER A 500 -20.22 -17.41 -15.38
N THR A 501 -18.96 -17.63 -14.97
CA THR A 501 -17.92 -16.62 -14.96
C THR A 501 -16.94 -16.81 -16.11
N ALA A 502 -16.59 -18.06 -16.43
CA ALA A 502 -15.64 -18.39 -17.49
C ALA A 502 -16.07 -17.88 -18.88
N HIS A 503 -17.37 -17.85 -19.19
CA HIS A 503 -17.87 -17.38 -20.49
C HIS A 503 -17.60 -15.90 -20.75
N LEU A 504 -17.35 -15.11 -19.70
CA LEU A 504 -17.05 -13.68 -19.82
C LEU A 504 -15.70 -13.39 -20.52
N PHE A 505 -14.81 -14.38 -20.54
CA PHE A 505 -13.52 -14.28 -21.22
C PHE A 505 -13.60 -14.50 -22.74
N PHE A 506 -14.76 -14.92 -23.27
CA PHE A 506 -14.92 -15.29 -24.68
C PHE A 506 -16.08 -14.53 -25.35
N ARG A 507 -15.83 -13.97 -26.55
CA ARG A 507 -16.78 -13.06 -27.22
C ARG A 507 -18.08 -13.72 -27.69
N HIS A 508 -18.00 -15.01 -28.05
CA HIS A 508 -19.10 -15.73 -28.71
C HIS A 508 -19.51 -17.01 -27.99
N GLN A 509 -19.15 -17.16 -26.71
CA GLN A 509 -19.40 -18.34 -25.91
C GLN A 509 -20.38 -18.01 -24.76
N ASN A 510 -21.34 -18.89 -24.52
CA ASN A 510 -22.15 -18.89 -23.32
C ASN A 510 -21.72 -20.05 -22.41
N ALA A 511 -22.30 -20.13 -21.20
CA ALA A 511 -21.94 -21.15 -20.21
C ALA A 511 -22.13 -22.59 -20.72
N ASP A 512 -23.17 -22.83 -21.51
CA ASP A 512 -23.47 -24.17 -22.07
C ASP A 512 -22.52 -24.52 -23.21
N SER A 513 -22.16 -23.55 -24.07
CA SER A 513 -21.18 -23.77 -25.14
C SER A 513 -19.78 -24.05 -24.58
N LEU A 514 -19.37 -23.41 -23.49
CA LEU A 514 -18.12 -23.70 -22.80
C LEU A 514 -18.09 -25.08 -22.17
N LYS A 515 -19.21 -25.51 -21.57
CA LYS A 515 -19.35 -26.86 -21.03
C LYS A 515 -19.16 -27.92 -22.13
N GLN A 516 -19.76 -27.69 -23.30
CA GLN A 516 -19.57 -28.57 -24.47
C GLN A 516 -18.13 -28.51 -25.01
N ALA A 517 -17.51 -27.32 -25.04
CA ALA A 517 -16.11 -27.16 -25.44
C ALA A 517 -15.17 -27.93 -24.50
N LYS A 518 -15.37 -27.85 -23.18
CA LYS A 518 -14.61 -28.64 -22.19
C LYS A 518 -14.73 -30.13 -22.43
N ASN A 519 -15.95 -30.62 -22.69
CA ASN A 519 -16.16 -32.04 -22.97
C ASN A 519 -15.47 -32.48 -24.27
N ARG A 520 -15.47 -31.66 -25.33
CA ARG A 520 -14.73 -31.93 -26.57
C ARG A 520 -13.23 -31.96 -26.35
N LEU A 521 -12.68 -30.96 -25.64
CA LEU A 521 -11.26 -30.90 -25.30
C LEU A 521 -10.84 -32.08 -24.42
N ARG A 522 -11.67 -32.45 -23.42
CA ARG A 522 -11.46 -33.64 -22.61
C ARG A 522 -11.39 -34.92 -23.45
N LYS A 523 -12.29 -35.07 -24.41
CA LYS A 523 -12.29 -36.21 -25.32
C LYS A 523 -11.02 -36.24 -26.17
N THR A 524 -10.60 -35.11 -26.73
CA THR A 524 -9.34 -34.98 -27.48
C THR A 524 -8.11 -35.40 -26.64
N ILE A 525 -8.06 -34.97 -25.38
CA ILE A 525 -6.97 -35.38 -24.48
C ILE A 525 -7.06 -36.86 -24.14
N LEU A 526 -8.25 -37.37 -23.91
CA LEU A 526 -8.48 -38.79 -23.57
C LEU A 526 -8.06 -39.73 -24.71
N GLU A 527 -8.30 -39.35 -25.95
CA GLU A 527 -7.98 -40.13 -27.15
C GLU A 527 -6.50 -39.97 -27.61
N SER A 528 -5.75 -39.07 -26.97
CA SER A 528 -4.33 -38.84 -27.30
C SER A 528 -3.39 -39.85 -26.65
N ASN A 529 -2.18 -39.96 -27.19
CA ASN A 529 -1.07 -40.72 -26.60
C ASN A 529 -0.10 -39.81 -25.80
N ALA A 530 -0.56 -38.65 -25.34
CA ALA A 530 0.27 -37.69 -24.63
C ALA A 530 0.82 -38.29 -23.31
N PRO A 531 2.11 -38.12 -22.99
CA PRO A 531 2.73 -38.65 -21.77
C PRO A 531 2.06 -38.16 -20.48
N ASP A 532 1.73 -36.86 -20.42
CA ASP A 532 1.12 -36.24 -19.23
C ASP A 532 -0.42 -36.20 -19.29
N LYS A 533 -1.04 -37.02 -20.11
CA LYS A 533 -2.50 -37.12 -20.31
C LYS A 533 -3.28 -37.22 -19.00
N ALA A 534 -2.80 -38.04 -18.06
CA ALA A 534 -3.46 -38.24 -16.76
C ALA A 534 -3.48 -36.93 -15.95
N LEU A 535 -2.37 -36.18 -15.95
CA LEU A 535 -2.23 -34.89 -15.29
C LEU A 535 -3.18 -33.83 -15.88
N PHE A 536 -3.28 -33.75 -17.20
CA PHE A 536 -4.16 -32.79 -17.86
C PHE A 536 -5.65 -33.13 -17.64
N LEU A 537 -6.01 -34.41 -17.59
CA LEU A 537 -7.37 -34.83 -17.25
C LEU A 537 -7.72 -34.54 -15.79
N GLU A 538 -6.79 -34.77 -14.89
CA GLU A 538 -6.93 -34.42 -13.47
C GLU A 538 -7.17 -32.92 -13.30
N MET A 539 -6.37 -32.09 -13.97
CA MET A 539 -6.53 -30.64 -13.96
C MET A 539 -7.86 -30.17 -14.57
N LEU A 540 -8.43 -30.88 -15.51
CA LEU A 540 -9.77 -30.57 -16.02
C LEU A 540 -10.89 -31.03 -15.08
N GLU A 541 -10.69 -32.07 -14.25
CA GLU A 541 -11.73 -32.73 -13.45
C GLU A 541 -11.73 -32.33 -11.98
N MET A 542 -10.68 -31.66 -11.45
CA MET A 542 -10.61 -31.25 -10.05
C MET A 542 -11.89 -30.48 -9.65
N LYS A 543 -12.73 -31.09 -8.84
CA LYS A 543 -13.86 -30.43 -8.20
C LYS A 543 -13.36 -29.66 -6.99
N LYS A 544 -13.82 -28.42 -6.80
CA LYS A 544 -13.71 -27.69 -5.51
C LYS A 544 -14.07 -28.67 -4.38
N GLY A 545 -13.14 -28.88 -3.45
CA GLY A 545 -13.16 -29.89 -2.40
C GLY A 545 -14.50 -30.09 -1.72
N GLY A 546 -15.08 -31.21 -1.98
CA GLY A 546 -16.12 -31.85 -1.17
C GLY A 546 -15.50 -33.12 -0.59
N ARG A 547 -15.26 -33.13 0.72
CA ARG A 547 -14.87 -34.30 1.47
C ARG A 547 -15.81 -35.45 1.12
N LYS A 548 -15.28 -36.49 0.50
CA LYS A 548 -15.83 -37.84 0.63
C LYS A 548 -14.81 -38.66 1.42
N THR A 549 -15.08 -38.79 2.72
CA THR A 549 -14.59 -39.88 3.55
C THR A 549 -14.93 -41.19 2.85
N LYS A 550 -13.94 -41.89 2.33
CA LYS A 550 -14.06 -43.32 2.09
C LYS A 550 -13.68 -44.03 3.40
N GLN A 551 -14.67 -44.47 4.13
CA GLN A 551 -14.54 -45.68 4.95
C GLN A 551 -14.11 -46.83 4.04
N ASN A 552 -12.97 -47.42 4.30
CA ASN A 552 -12.65 -48.77 3.91
C ASN A 552 -12.34 -49.54 5.18
N ASN A 553 -13.28 -50.43 5.52
CA ASN A 553 -13.04 -51.61 6.34
C ASN A 553 -12.03 -52.52 5.63
N VAL A 554 -10.98 -52.90 6.30
CA VAL A 554 -10.50 -54.23 6.68
C VAL A 554 -9.26 -54.06 7.54
#